data_930030c28f037c334e1c5eabc67de310
#
_entry.id   930030c28f037c334e1c5eabc67de310
#
_cell.length_a   1.000
_cell.length_b   1.000
_cell.length_c   1.000
_cell.angle_alpha   90.00
_cell.angle_beta   90.00
_cell.angle_gamma   90.00
#
_symmetry.space_group_name_H-M   'P 1'
#
loop_
_entity.id
_entity.type
_entity.pdbx_description
1 polymer ?
#
loop_
_entity_poly.entity_id
_entity_poly.type
_entity_poly.pdbx_seq_one_letter_code
_entity_poly.pdbx_strand_id
1 'polypeptide(L)'
;MRRNTPEIHVAAVGDSITAGSPWDDDPAIGWPAEAAKADPSVRFTVRAVYGKRTDEIAAWLDDAAAGAEVLVVQGGINDIAQGRPVADAAANLRAMIRRGQELRLRVAVANVLPWNNGWPQTEAPIRELNALIEGMGVPVLPFHETLEDPERPGRMREDWTVEGDHPSVEGYRRLGELAFKLP
;
A
#
# COMPACT_ATOMS: atom_id res chain seq x y z
N MET A 1 5.57 18.34 31.32
CA MET A 1 4.43 18.60 30.42
C MET A 1 4.79 18.04 29.06
N ARG A 2 4.23 16.90 28.67
CA ARG A 2 4.33 16.42 27.28
C ARG A 2 3.55 17.39 26.40
N ARG A 3 4.18 18.04 25.44
CA ARG A 3 3.48 18.82 24.42
C ARG A 3 2.62 17.82 23.65
N ASN A 4 1.31 18.00 23.69
CA ASN A 4 0.38 17.25 22.85
C ASN A 4 0.62 17.72 21.41
N THR A 5 1.53 17.07 20.69
CA THR A 5 1.67 17.26 19.24
C THR A 5 0.35 16.77 18.64
N PRO A 6 -0.34 17.55 17.81
CA PRO A 6 -1.54 17.05 17.17
C PRO A 6 -1.21 15.80 16.36
N GLU A 7 -1.92 14.73 16.65
CA GLU A 7 -1.74 13.44 16.01
C GLU A 7 -2.45 13.44 14.65
N ILE A 8 -1.72 13.21 13.58
CA ILE A 8 -2.27 13.17 12.22
C ILE A 8 -2.95 11.81 12.00
N HIS A 9 -4.23 11.84 11.65
CA HIS A 9 -5.01 10.66 11.37
C HIS A 9 -4.89 10.25 9.89
N VAL A 10 -4.33 9.08 9.64
CA VAL A 10 -4.15 8.47 8.33
C VAL A 10 -5.14 7.31 8.15
N ALA A 11 -5.96 7.36 7.12
CA ALA A 11 -6.72 6.21 6.65
C ALA A 11 -5.87 5.44 5.62
N ALA A 12 -5.64 4.16 5.85
CA ALA A 12 -4.96 3.27 4.93
C ALA A 12 -5.96 2.23 4.39
N VAL A 13 -6.24 2.29 3.09
CA VAL A 13 -7.10 1.32 2.42
C VAL A 13 -6.28 0.44 1.48
N GLY A 14 -6.60 -0.85 1.43
CA GLY A 14 -5.84 -1.76 0.58
C GLY A 14 -6.26 -3.22 0.66
N ASP A 15 -5.38 -4.04 0.15
CA ASP A 15 -5.45 -5.51 0.18
C ASP A 15 -4.59 -6.11 1.31
N SER A 16 -4.12 -7.34 1.14
CA SER A 16 -3.29 -8.05 2.13
C SER A 16 -1.99 -7.32 2.46
N ILE A 17 -1.42 -6.55 1.54
CA ILE A 17 -0.17 -5.80 1.78
C ILE A 17 -0.37 -4.72 2.84
N THR A 18 -1.54 -4.11 2.90
CA THR A 18 -1.90 -3.12 3.92
C THR A 18 -2.51 -3.76 5.16
N ALA A 19 -3.23 -4.89 5.03
CA ALA A 19 -3.79 -5.63 6.16
C ALA A 19 -2.73 -6.18 7.11
N GLY A 20 -1.55 -6.52 6.60
CA GLY A 20 -0.44 -7.05 7.39
C GLY A 20 -0.23 -8.55 7.24
N SER A 21 0.63 -9.13 8.07
CA SER A 21 1.00 -10.54 7.98
C SER A 21 -0.20 -11.47 8.18
N PRO A 22 -0.46 -12.39 7.24
CA PRO A 22 -1.53 -13.38 7.40
C PRO A 22 -1.16 -14.52 8.37
N TRP A 23 0.10 -14.62 8.75
CA TRP A 23 0.67 -15.72 9.51
C TRP A 23 0.78 -15.44 11.01
N ASP A 24 0.58 -14.19 11.38
CA ASP A 24 0.59 -13.73 12.76
C ASP A 24 -0.74 -13.06 13.08
N ASP A 25 -1.43 -13.52 14.08
CA ASP A 25 -2.67 -12.90 14.58
C ASP A 25 -2.39 -11.54 15.29
N ASP A 26 -1.18 -11.03 15.18
CA ASP A 26 -0.80 -9.74 15.76
C ASP A 26 -1.09 -8.60 14.77
N PRO A 27 -2.09 -7.74 15.03
CA PRO A 27 -2.41 -6.59 14.20
C PRO A 27 -1.28 -5.54 14.16
N ALA A 28 -0.27 -5.69 15.03
CA ALA A 28 0.92 -4.84 15.02
C ALA A 28 1.93 -5.21 13.93
N ILE A 29 1.71 -6.27 13.15
CA ILE A 29 2.57 -6.66 12.04
C ILE A 29 1.99 -6.17 10.72
N GLY A 30 2.45 -5.02 10.28
CA GLY A 30 2.07 -4.40 9.03
C GLY A 30 2.75 -3.04 8.86
N TRP A 31 2.86 -2.55 7.63
CA TRP A 31 3.53 -1.27 7.39
C TRP A 31 2.89 -0.07 8.12
N PRO A 32 1.55 0.01 8.34
CA PRO A 32 0.99 1.12 9.10
C PRO A 32 1.44 1.13 10.57
N ALA A 33 1.52 -0.05 11.19
CA ALA A 33 2.00 -0.17 12.57
C ALA A 33 3.48 0.21 12.67
N GLU A 34 4.31 -0.20 11.72
CA GLU A 34 5.73 0.16 11.69
C GLU A 34 5.94 1.66 11.43
N ALA A 35 5.13 2.25 10.55
CA ALA A 35 5.14 3.70 10.31
C ALA A 35 4.77 4.50 11.58
N ALA A 36 3.75 4.06 12.32
CA ALA A 36 3.35 4.70 13.57
C ALA A 36 4.40 4.54 14.69
N LYS A 37 5.15 3.43 14.70
CA LYS A 37 6.30 3.27 15.61
C LYS A 37 7.45 4.22 15.26
N ALA A 38 7.70 4.41 13.96
CA ALA A 38 8.75 5.30 13.46
C ALA A 38 8.40 6.78 13.66
N ASP A 39 7.12 7.14 13.51
CA ASP A 39 6.60 8.49 13.72
C ASP A 39 5.37 8.47 14.63
N PRO A 40 5.55 8.68 15.96
CA PRO A 40 4.45 8.70 16.91
C PRO A 40 3.47 9.88 16.75
N SER A 41 3.70 10.79 15.81
CA SER A 41 2.76 11.86 15.50
C SER A 41 1.66 11.41 14.51
N VAL A 42 1.74 10.19 13.98
CA VAL A 42 0.73 9.62 13.10
C VAL A 42 0.00 8.45 13.76
N ARG A 43 -1.29 8.36 13.49
CA ARG A 43 -2.10 7.19 13.82
C ARG A 43 -2.85 6.71 12.60
N PHE A 44 -3.12 5.41 12.52
CA PHE A 44 -3.77 4.80 11.37
C PHE A 44 -5.13 4.23 11.72
N THR A 45 -6.08 4.41 10.80
CA THR A 45 -7.22 3.51 10.60
C THR A 45 -6.93 2.66 9.39
N VAL A 46 -6.83 1.35 9.59
CA VAL A 46 -6.57 0.41 8.50
C VAL A 46 -7.86 -0.28 8.09
N ARG A 47 -8.22 -0.17 6.82
CA ARG A 47 -9.31 -0.92 6.21
C ARG A 47 -8.78 -1.65 4.97
N ALA A 48 -8.36 -2.87 5.18
CA ALA A 48 -7.71 -3.67 4.15
C ALA A 48 -8.13 -5.14 4.29
N VAL A 49 -8.32 -5.80 3.15
CA VAL A 49 -8.81 -7.19 3.11
C VAL A 49 -8.03 -8.00 2.08
N TYR A 50 -7.61 -9.19 2.49
CA TYR A 50 -6.87 -10.14 1.65
C TYR A 50 -7.59 -10.44 0.33
N GLY A 51 -6.84 -10.52 -0.76
CA GLY A 51 -7.33 -10.95 -2.06
C GLY A 51 -8.20 -9.94 -2.80
N LYS A 52 -8.37 -8.73 -2.26
CA LYS A 52 -9.27 -7.73 -2.83
C LYS A 52 -8.63 -6.94 -3.96
N ARG A 53 -9.41 -6.77 -5.04
CA ARG A 53 -9.08 -5.94 -6.19
C ARG A 53 -9.38 -4.47 -5.90
N THR A 54 -8.88 -3.62 -6.75
CA THR A 54 -9.06 -2.15 -6.62
C THR A 54 -10.51 -1.71 -6.65
N ASP A 55 -11.40 -2.36 -7.44
CA ASP A 55 -12.84 -2.08 -7.46
C ASP A 55 -13.52 -2.43 -6.13
N GLU A 56 -13.09 -3.51 -5.49
CA GLU A 56 -13.61 -3.93 -4.18
C GLU A 56 -13.11 -3.02 -3.06
N ILE A 57 -11.82 -2.63 -3.09
CA ILE A 57 -11.22 -1.70 -2.11
C ILE A 57 -11.94 -0.35 -2.14
N ALA A 58 -12.28 0.16 -3.31
CA ALA A 58 -13.00 1.41 -3.47
C ALA A 58 -14.35 1.44 -2.73
N ALA A 59 -15.00 0.30 -2.56
CA ALA A 59 -16.33 0.21 -1.95
C ALA A 59 -16.37 0.63 -0.47
N TRP A 60 -15.26 0.56 0.27
CA TRP A 60 -15.22 0.96 1.70
C TRP A 60 -14.37 2.19 1.99
N LEU A 61 -13.96 2.92 0.96
CA LEU A 61 -13.09 4.08 1.12
C LEU A 61 -13.72 5.17 2.00
N ASP A 62 -14.96 5.53 1.76
CA ASP A 62 -15.65 6.60 2.49
C ASP A 62 -15.73 6.30 3.99
N ASP A 63 -16.07 5.06 4.35
CA ASP A 63 -16.12 4.62 5.74
C ASP A 63 -14.77 4.66 6.40
N ALA A 64 -13.73 4.20 5.69
CA ALA A 64 -12.35 4.19 6.20
C ALA A 64 -11.80 5.61 6.39
N ALA A 65 -12.16 6.52 5.48
CA ALA A 65 -11.69 7.90 5.45
C ALA A 65 -12.36 8.81 6.49
N ALA A 66 -13.41 8.33 7.18
CA ALA A 66 -14.15 9.14 8.13
C ALA A 66 -13.26 9.69 9.26
N GLY A 67 -13.16 11.01 9.36
CA GLY A 67 -12.35 11.70 10.37
C GLY A 67 -10.84 11.65 10.14
N ALA A 68 -10.38 11.16 9.00
CA ALA A 68 -8.97 11.20 8.61
C ALA A 68 -8.58 12.56 8.01
N GLU A 69 -7.28 12.83 8.00
CA GLU A 69 -6.66 14.00 7.35
C GLU A 69 -5.87 13.56 6.10
N VAL A 70 -5.44 12.31 6.09
CA VAL A 70 -4.62 11.70 5.04
C VAL A 70 -5.26 10.38 4.61
N LEU A 71 -5.24 10.11 3.31
CA LEU A 71 -5.62 8.84 2.72
C LEU A 71 -4.42 8.21 2.02
N VAL A 72 -4.12 6.97 2.36
CA VAL A 72 -3.18 6.14 1.61
C VAL A 72 -3.98 5.05 0.88
N VAL A 73 -3.83 5.00 -0.43
CA VAL A 73 -4.46 4.00 -1.30
C VAL A 73 -3.41 2.97 -1.71
N GLN A 74 -3.69 1.70 -1.50
CA GLN A 74 -2.85 0.58 -1.94
C GLN A 74 -3.71 -0.48 -2.60
N GLY A 75 -3.24 -1.07 -3.69
CA GLY A 75 -3.91 -2.15 -4.41
C GLY A 75 -3.39 -2.33 -5.82
N GLY A 76 -3.88 -3.36 -6.50
CA GLY A 76 -3.59 -3.64 -7.91
C GLY A 76 -2.99 -5.01 -8.18
N ILE A 77 -2.29 -5.61 -7.21
CA ILE A 77 -1.71 -6.95 -7.41
C ILE A 77 -2.79 -8.02 -7.62
N ASN A 78 -3.92 -7.93 -6.91
CA ASN A 78 -5.00 -8.89 -7.05
C ASN A 78 -5.77 -8.70 -8.37
N ASP A 79 -5.82 -7.51 -8.92
CA ASP A 79 -6.33 -7.26 -10.28
C ASP A 79 -5.47 -8.04 -11.29
N ILE A 80 -4.15 -7.91 -11.21
CA ILE A 80 -3.19 -8.62 -12.06
C ILE A 80 -3.30 -10.14 -11.86
N ALA A 81 -3.30 -10.60 -10.61
CA ALA A 81 -3.39 -12.02 -10.26
C ALA A 81 -4.67 -12.68 -10.77
N GLN A 82 -5.77 -11.93 -10.85
CA GLN A 82 -7.06 -12.39 -11.33
C GLN A 82 -7.27 -12.11 -12.83
N GLY A 83 -6.22 -11.71 -13.55
CA GLY A 83 -6.26 -11.49 -14.98
C GLY A 83 -7.09 -10.30 -15.44
N ARG A 84 -7.28 -9.29 -14.56
CA ARG A 84 -7.99 -8.07 -14.93
C ARG A 84 -7.07 -7.13 -15.71
N PRO A 85 -7.61 -6.33 -16.64
CA PRO A 85 -6.83 -5.35 -17.37
C PRO A 85 -6.14 -4.36 -16.41
N VAL A 86 -4.86 -4.08 -16.64
CA VAL A 86 -4.10 -3.08 -15.87
C VAL A 86 -4.76 -1.70 -15.92
N ALA A 87 -5.36 -1.34 -17.07
CA ALA A 87 -6.08 -0.09 -17.25
C ALA A 87 -7.28 0.06 -16.29
N ASP A 88 -7.96 -1.04 -15.97
CA ASP A 88 -9.10 -1.03 -15.04
C ASP A 88 -8.61 -0.78 -13.61
N ALA A 89 -7.54 -1.46 -13.19
CA ALA A 89 -6.91 -1.22 -11.89
C ALA A 89 -6.46 0.23 -11.75
N ALA A 90 -5.79 0.78 -12.77
CA ALA A 90 -5.36 2.17 -12.79
C ALA A 90 -6.56 3.15 -12.72
N ALA A 91 -7.65 2.86 -13.42
CA ALA A 91 -8.86 3.68 -13.38
C ALA A 91 -9.48 3.70 -11.98
N ASN A 92 -9.55 2.54 -11.31
CA ASN A 92 -10.05 2.42 -9.94
C ASN A 92 -9.17 3.17 -8.93
N LEU A 93 -7.84 3.06 -9.05
CA LEU A 93 -6.90 3.82 -8.21
C LEU A 93 -7.09 5.32 -8.38
N ARG A 94 -7.20 5.81 -9.63
CA ARG A 94 -7.51 7.22 -9.91
C ARG A 94 -8.84 7.68 -9.33
N ALA A 95 -9.86 6.83 -9.39
CA ALA A 95 -11.16 7.13 -8.80
C ALA A 95 -11.07 7.27 -7.27
N MET A 96 -10.33 6.39 -6.60
CA MET A 96 -10.09 6.47 -5.15
C MET A 96 -9.30 7.72 -4.77
N ILE A 97 -8.28 8.09 -5.55
CA ILE A 97 -7.51 9.32 -5.34
C ILE A 97 -8.41 10.55 -5.47
N ARG A 98 -9.21 10.64 -6.55
CA ARG A 98 -10.18 11.74 -6.72
C ARG A 98 -11.17 11.80 -5.57
N ARG A 99 -11.69 10.66 -5.13
CA ARG A 99 -12.61 10.62 -3.99
C ARG A 99 -11.97 11.15 -2.71
N GLY A 100 -10.73 10.77 -2.42
CA GLY A 100 -9.99 11.32 -1.29
C GLY A 100 -9.82 12.84 -1.37
N GLN A 101 -9.52 13.37 -2.57
CA GLN A 101 -9.40 14.81 -2.81
C GLN A 101 -10.76 15.54 -2.66
N GLU A 102 -11.86 14.96 -3.12
CA GLU A 102 -13.22 15.48 -2.90
C GLU A 102 -13.56 15.57 -1.41
N LEU A 103 -13.11 14.58 -0.63
CA LEU A 103 -13.19 14.56 0.83
C LEU A 103 -12.20 15.52 1.51
N ARG A 104 -11.41 16.28 0.73
CA ARG A 104 -10.38 17.24 1.19
C ARG A 104 -9.24 16.59 1.98
N LEU A 105 -8.95 15.32 1.72
CA LEU A 105 -7.82 14.63 2.29
C LEU A 105 -6.55 14.89 1.48
N ARG A 106 -5.41 14.89 2.13
CA ARG A 106 -4.12 14.70 1.46
C ARG A 106 -4.04 13.23 1.05
N VAL A 107 -3.66 12.95 -0.18
CA VAL A 107 -3.71 11.59 -0.71
C VAL A 107 -2.33 11.15 -1.17
N ALA A 108 -1.94 9.93 -0.82
CA ALA A 108 -0.81 9.23 -1.41
C ALA A 108 -1.27 7.86 -1.93
N VAL A 109 -0.55 7.32 -2.89
CA VAL A 109 -0.76 5.98 -3.43
C VAL A 109 0.51 5.17 -3.32
N ALA A 110 0.40 3.90 -2.90
CA ALA A 110 1.52 2.98 -2.93
C ALA A 110 1.63 2.30 -4.31
N ASN A 111 2.84 2.18 -4.83
CA ASN A 111 3.05 1.35 -6.01
C ASN A 111 3.04 -0.13 -5.67
N VAL A 112 2.85 -0.98 -6.68
CA VAL A 112 2.68 -2.43 -6.52
C VAL A 112 4.02 -3.10 -6.30
N LEU A 113 4.10 -3.94 -5.26
CA LEU A 113 5.29 -4.72 -4.92
C LEU A 113 5.72 -5.67 -6.06
N PRO A 114 7.00 -6.04 -6.14
CA PRO A 114 7.40 -7.22 -6.91
C PRO A 114 6.66 -8.46 -6.39
N TRP A 115 6.39 -9.42 -7.26
CA TRP A 115 5.70 -10.65 -6.90
C TRP A 115 6.49 -11.89 -7.33
N ASN A 116 7.19 -12.53 -6.36
CA ASN A 116 8.12 -13.60 -6.66
C ASN A 116 7.43 -14.83 -7.25
N ASN A 117 6.27 -15.23 -6.72
CA ASN A 117 5.53 -16.39 -7.21
C ASN A 117 4.82 -16.13 -8.55
N GLY A 118 4.59 -14.87 -8.91
CA GLY A 118 4.05 -14.48 -10.20
C GLY A 118 5.12 -14.23 -11.28
N TRP A 119 6.38 -14.15 -10.89
CA TRP A 119 7.50 -13.85 -11.78
C TRP A 119 7.79 -15.05 -12.71
N PRO A 120 8.15 -14.85 -13.98
CA PRO A 120 8.30 -13.57 -14.68
C PRO A 120 7.01 -13.04 -15.32
N GLN A 121 5.92 -13.78 -15.29
CA GLN A 121 4.69 -13.48 -16.05
C GLN A 121 4.02 -12.17 -15.61
N THR A 122 4.15 -11.83 -14.34
CA THR A 122 3.54 -10.62 -13.76
C THR A 122 4.44 -9.40 -13.75
N GLU A 123 5.71 -9.54 -14.13
CA GLU A 123 6.65 -8.41 -14.12
C GLU A 123 6.19 -7.27 -15.04
N ALA A 124 5.82 -7.60 -16.29
CA ALA A 124 5.39 -6.60 -17.25
C ALA A 124 4.11 -5.86 -16.81
N PRO A 125 3.02 -6.54 -16.40
CA PRO A 125 1.81 -5.85 -15.91
C PRO A 125 2.06 -5.05 -14.62
N ILE A 126 2.92 -5.50 -13.71
CA ILE A 126 3.30 -4.72 -12.51
C ILE A 126 4.02 -3.44 -12.92
N ARG A 127 4.99 -3.51 -13.82
CA ARG A 127 5.71 -2.33 -14.32
C ARG A 127 4.78 -1.35 -15.05
N GLU A 128 3.85 -1.86 -15.84
CA GLU A 128 2.85 -1.05 -16.53
C GLU A 128 1.96 -0.31 -15.53
N LEU A 129 1.42 -1.01 -14.53
CA LEU A 129 0.58 -0.39 -13.50
C LEU A 129 1.38 0.65 -12.68
N ASN A 130 2.61 0.33 -12.29
CA ASN A 130 3.45 1.26 -11.54
C ASN A 130 3.78 2.52 -12.36
N ALA A 131 4.04 2.40 -13.65
CA ALA A 131 4.21 3.55 -14.53
C ALA A 131 2.94 4.43 -14.61
N LEU A 132 1.75 3.82 -14.62
CA LEU A 132 0.48 4.55 -14.58
C LEU A 132 0.27 5.22 -13.21
N ILE A 133 0.66 4.57 -12.12
CA ILE A 133 0.59 5.13 -10.74
C ILE A 133 1.46 6.38 -10.63
N GLU A 134 2.69 6.39 -11.15
CA GLU A 134 3.57 7.55 -11.16
C GLU A 134 2.93 8.79 -11.85
N GLY A 135 2.07 8.57 -12.82
CA GLY A 135 1.34 9.62 -13.53
C GLY A 135 0.04 10.09 -12.86
N MET A 136 -0.29 9.67 -11.63
CA MET A 136 -1.58 9.99 -11.01
C MET A 136 -1.63 11.37 -10.32
N GLY A 137 -0.51 12.09 -10.24
CA GLY A 137 -0.48 13.47 -9.74
C GLY A 137 -0.56 13.60 -8.21
N VAL A 138 -0.30 12.54 -7.48
CA VAL A 138 -0.18 12.51 -6.00
C VAL A 138 1.15 11.85 -5.61
N PRO A 139 1.66 12.07 -4.39
CA PRO A 139 2.84 11.37 -3.90
C PRO A 139 2.69 9.86 -4.01
N VAL A 140 3.72 9.21 -4.55
CA VAL A 140 3.81 7.75 -4.64
C VAL A 140 4.68 7.22 -3.50
N LEU A 141 4.17 6.28 -2.74
CA LEU A 141 4.95 5.55 -1.76
C LEU A 141 5.72 4.43 -2.48
N PRO A 142 7.06 4.44 -2.44
CA PRO A 142 7.90 3.55 -3.26
C PRO A 142 8.00 2.14 -2.66
N PHE A 143 6.86 1.45 -2.55
CA PHE A 143 6.81 0.10 -1.98
C PHE A 143 7.60 -0.88 -2.83
N HIS A 144 7.48 -0.79 -4.16
CA HIS A 144 8.19 -1.65 -5.10
C HIS A 144 9.70 -1.57 -4.88
N GLU A 145 10.26 -0.36 -4.98
CA GLU A 145 11.69 -0.11 -4.91
C GLU A 145 12.25 -0.42 -3.51
N THR A 146 11.43 -0.30 -2.47
CA THR A 146 11.84 -0.58 -1.09
C THR A 146 12.09 -2.07 -0.85
N LEU A 147 11.35 -2.94 -1.53
CA LEU A 147 11.48 -4.40 -1.35
C LEU A 147 12.09 -5.13 -2.54
N GLU A 148 12.30 -4.45 -3.67
CA GLU A 148 12.96 -5.07 -4.82
C GLU A 148 14.39 -5.46 -4.50
N ASP A 149 14.78 -6.67 -4.93
CA ASP A 149 16.16 -7.14 -4.87
C ASP A 149 16.99 -6.48 -5.98
N PRO A 150 17.98 -5.65 -5.65
CA PRO A 150 18.78 -4.97 -6.67
C PRO A 150 19.59 -5.94 -7.56
N GLU A 151 19.84 -7.16 -7.09
CA GLU A 151 20.54 -8.19 -7.85
C GLU A 151 19.57 -9.03 -8.71
N ARG A 152 18.27 -8.98 -8.41
CA ARG A 152 17.22 -9.71 -9.12
C ARG A 152 16.00 -8.82 -9.38
N PRO A 153 16.10 -7.87 -10.31
CA PRO A 153 15.00 -6.94 -10.61
C PRO A 153 13.66 -7.66 -10.88
N GLY A 154 12.58 -7.09 -10.42
CA GLY A 154 11.23 -7.65 -10.52
C GLY A 154 10.89 -8.67 -9.42
N ARG A 155 11.79 -8.91 -8.47
CA ARG A 155 11.57 -9.80 -7.32
C ARG A 155 11.79 -9.09 -6.01
N MET A 156 11.03 -9.45 -5.00
CA MET A 156 11.36 -9.10 -3.61
C MET A 156 12.60 -9.88 -3.17
N ARG A 157 13.46 -9.23 -2.41
CA ARG A 157 14.57 -9.90 -1.75
C ARG A 157 14.05 -10.97 -0.79
N GLU A 158 14.70 -12.13 -0.76
CA GLU A 158 14.21 -13.30 0.00
C GLU A 158 14.01 -13.02 1.49
N ASP A 159 14.90 -12.22 2.11
CA ASP A 159 14.78 -11.85 3.52
C ASP A 159 13.57 -10.94 3.81
N TRP A 160 12.98 -10.32 2.78
CA TRP A 160 11.90 -9.36 2.93
C TRP A 160 10.54 -9.92 2.52
N THR A 161 10.47 -11.19 2.17
CA THR A 161 9.22 -11.92 1.89
C THR A 161 9.14 -13.20 2.70
N VAL A 162 7.92 -13.65 3.02
CA VAL A 162 7.70 -14.91 3.75
C VAL A 162 7.64 -16.09 2.79
N GLU A 163 6.77 -15.98 1.77
CA GLU A 163 6.50 -17.08 0.83
C GLU A 163 6.58 -16.64 -0.64
N GLY A 164 7.06 -15.43 -0.88
CA GLY A 164 7.17 -14.85 -2.23
C GLY A 164 6.00 -13.97 -2.66
N ASP A 165 4.90 -13.93 -1.89
CA ASP A 165 3.72 -13.11 -2.17
C ASP A 165 3.61 -11.92 -1.21
N HIS A 166 3.95 -12.12 0.07
CA HIS A 166 3.76 -11.14 1.13
C HIS A 166 5.09 -10.74 1.78
N PRO A 167 5.21 -9.50 2.26
CA PRO A 167 6.36 -9.07 3.02
C PRO A 167 6.53 -9.89 4.31
N SER A 168 7.78 -10.15 4.68
CA SER A 168 8.13 -10.63 6.01
C SER A 168 7.97 -9.51 7.05
N VAL A 169 8.16 -9.82 8.33
CA VAL A 169 8.21 -8.80 9.41
C VAL A 169 9.22 -7.70 9.06
N GLU A 170 10.41 -8.07 8.58
CA GLU A 170 11.42 -7.11 8.13
C GLU A 170 10.96 -6.32 6.90
N GLY A 171 10.29 -6.96 5.94
CA GLY A 171 9.71 -6.30 4.78
C GLY A 171 8.69 -5.23 5.19
N TYR A 172 7.77 -5.55 6.09
CA TYR A 172 6.80 -4.58 6.62
C TYR A 172 7.47 -3.44 7.38
N ARG A 173 8.50 -3.73 8.18
CA ARG A 173 9.28 -2.72 8.88
C ARG A 173 9.89 -1.73 7.88
N ARG A 174 10.50 -2.23 6.81
CA ARG A 174 11.09 -1.39 5.76
C ARG A 174 10.03 -0.52 5.05
N LEU A 175 8.86 -1.08 4.75
CA LEU A 175 7.77 -0.31 4.14
C LEU A 175 7.31 0.83 5.07
N GLY A 176 7.14 0.56 6.35
CA GLY A 176 6.71 1.57 7.32
C GLY A 176 7.76 2.65 7.58
N GLU A 177 9.03 2.26 7.78
CA GLU A 177 10.10 3.19 8.14
C GLU A 177 10.67 3.96 6.93
N LEU A 178 10.80 3.30 5.78
CA LEU A 178 11.53 3.83 4.62
C LEU A 178 10.62 4.33 3.50
N ALA A 179 9.54 3.60 3.21
CA ALA A 179 8.66 3.92 2.08
C ALA A 179 7.52 4.88 2.47
N PHE A 180 6.93 4.71 3.66
CA PHE A 180 5.86 5.60 4.09
C PHE A 180 6.39 7.01 4.35
N LYS A 181 5.72 8.02 3.74
CA LYS A 181 5.90 9.44 4.02
C LYS A 181 4.54 10.12 3.99
N LEU A 182 4.32 11.04 4.94
CA LEU A 182 3.13 11.89 4.89
C LEU A 182 3.13 12.74 3.61
N PRO A 183 2.05 12.73 2.83
CA PRO A 183 1.92 13.53 1.61
C PRO A 183 1.72 15.03 1.90
#